data_ec09c91b5bb3325ccd52bae565396d2b
#
_entry.id   ec09c91b5bb3325ccd52bae565396d2b
#
_cell.length_a   1.000
_cell.length_b   1.000
_cell.length_c   1.000
_cell.angle_alpha   90.00
_cell.angle_beta   90.00
_cell.angle_gamma   90.00
#
_symmetry.space_group_name_H-M   'P 1'
#
loop_
_entity.id
_entity.type
_entity.pdbx_description
1 polymer ?
#
loop_
_entity_poly.entity_id
_entity_poly.type
_entity_poly.pdbx_seq_one_letter_code
_entity_poly.pdbx_strand_id
1 'polypeptide(L)'
;MNKSVITGVVLIVIGVVFLLPNFTVLELRELWPVLMLAPGVLFFFGYAADRKSYGLLMPGAVLTTYGLLFLYCTTAGWHMLRDLWPFYLIGPGIGFFLMYYLGRKETGLLIPGSILTLLGAIFLLRSTEYVDLWPLVIIVAGLILIFKSRKIKTSPLSSSTPPDDKPQT
;
A
#
# COMPACT_ATOMS: atom_id res chain seq x y z
N MET A 1 15.25 -3.56 -20.60
CA MET A 1 16.01 -2.35 -20.27
C MET A 1 17.40 -2.79 -19.83
N ASN A 2 18.46 -2.28 -20.45
CA ASN A 2 19.83 -2.73 -20.16
C ASN A 2 20.20 -2.34 -18.73
N LYS A 3 20.85 -3.26 -17.99
CA LYS A 3 21.32 -3.01 -16.61
C LYS A 3 22.09 -1.69 -16.49
N SER A 4 22.87 -1.35 -17.52
CA SER A 4 23.62 -0.08 -17.62
C SER A 4 22.72 1.18 -17.60
N VAL A 5 21.53 1.13 -18.20
CA VAL A 5 20.60 2.27 -18.20
C VAL A 5 20.01 2.49 -16.81
N ILE A 6 19.67 1.39 -16.11
CA ILE A 6 19.16 1.46 -14.72
C ILE A 6 20.24 2.08 -13.82
N THR A 7 21.49 1.57 -13.94
CA THR A 7 22.61 2.09 -13.13
C THR A 7 22.87 3.57 -13.44
N GLY A 8 22.80 3.97 -14.71
CA GLY A 8 22.95 5.37 -15.11
C GLY A 8 21.86 6.28 -14.52
N VAL A 9 20.60 5.85 -14.57
CA VAL A 9 19.48 6.60 -13.99
C VAL A 9 19.64 6.73 -12.47
N VAL A 10 20.04 5.65 -11.80
CA VAL A 10 20.30 5.68 -10.34
C VAL A 10 21.40 6.66 -9.99
N LEU A 11 22.51 6.65 -10.74
CA LEU A 11 23.61 7.58 -10.52
C LEU A 11 23.21 9.03 -10.77
N ILE A 12 22.42 9.30 -11.82
CA ILE A 12 21.90 10.64 -12.11
C ILE A 12 20.99 11.12 -10.96
N VAL A 13 20.06 10.29 -10.48
CA VAL A 13 19.17 10.65 -9.37
C VAL A 13 19.98 10.93 -8.11
N ILE A 14 20.95 10.09 -7.78
CA ILE A 14 21.86 10.33 -6.65
C ILE A 14 22.62 11.64 -6.83
N GLY A 15 23.17 11.88 -8.01
CA GLY A 15 23.91 13.11 -8.32
C GLY A 15 23.02 14.37 -8.19
N VAL A 16 21.81 14.33 -8.70
CA VAL A 16 20.83 15.43 -8.58
C VAL A 16 20.48 15.69 -7.12
N VAL A 17 20.23 14.64 -6.32
CA VAL A 17 19.95 14.76 -4.90
C VAL A 17 21.11 15.42 -4.13
N PHE A 18 22.35 15.09 -4.47
CA PHE A 18 23.52 15.72 -3.86
C PHE A 18 23.82 17.14 -4.37
N LEU A 19 23.30 17.51 -5.54
CA LEU A 19 23.44 18.87 -6.09
C LEU A 19 22.41 19.85 -5.49
N LEU A 20 21.23 19.38 -5.10
CA LEU A 20 20.16 20.22 -4.56
C LEU A 20 20.59 21.12 -3.39
N PRO A 21 21.39 20.66 -2.40
CA PRO A 21 21.81 21.51 -1.29
C PRO A 21 22.75 22.66 -1.69
N ASN A 22 23.45 22.53 -2.81
CA ASN A 22 24.38 23.57 -3.28
C ASN A 22 23.66 24.75 -3.94
N PHE A 23 22.40 24.59 -4.32
CA PHE A 23 21.59 25.62 -4.99
C PHE A 23 20.50 26.24 -4.14
N THR A 24 20.22 25.66 -2.97
CA THR A 24 19.15 26.13 -2.08
C THR A 24 19.70 26.36 -0.68
N VAL A 25 19.14 27.39 0.00
CA VAL A 25 19.41 27.72 1.41
C VAL A 25 18.91 26.61 2.37
N LEU A 26 18.38 25.52 1.81
CA LEU A 26 17.91 24.35 2.55
C LEU A 26 19.09 23.57 3.12
N GLU A 27 19.15 23.49 4.43
CA GLU A 27 20.16 22.70 5.13
C GLU A 27 20.02 21.21 4.72
N LEU A 28 21.17 20.56 4.46
CA LEU A 28 21.23 19.12 4.10
C LEU A 28 20.48 18.25 5.10
N ARG A 29 20.35 18.72 6.35
CA ARG A 29 19.61 18.12 7.43
C ARG A 29 18.11 18.01 7.15
N GLU A 30 17.55 18.87 6.29
CA GLU A 30 16.13 18.88 5.96
C GLU A 30 15.80 18.03 4.71
N LEU A 31 16.83 17.66 3.93
CA LEU A 31 16.66 16.94 2.68
C LEU A 31 16.71 15.40 2.80
N TRP A 32 17.00 14.85 3.98
CA TRP A 32 17.06 13.40 4.16
C TRP A 32 15.75 12.66 3.75
N PRO A 33 14.52 13.24 3.85
CA PRO A 33 13.32 12.56 3.37
C PRO A 33 13.31 12.37 1.86
N VAL A 34 14.01 13.22 1.11
CA VAL A 34 14.17 13.09 -0.34
C VAL A 34 14.96 11.81 -0.67
N LEU A 35 15.91 11.41 0.19
CA LEU A 35 16.63 10.15 0.04
C LEU A 35 15.72 8.92 0.18
N MET A 36 14.58 9.03 0.88
CA MET A 36 13.56 8.00 0.92
C MET A 36 12.62 8.06 -0.29
N LEU A 37 12.31 9.27 -0.76
CA LEU A 37 11.47 9.46 -1.94
C LEU A 37 12.14 8.95 -3.22
N ALA A 38 13.43 9.19 -3.39
CA ALA A 38 14.17 8.81 -4.59
C ALA A 38 14.06 7.30 -4.90
N PRO A 39 14.40 6.37 -3.98
CA PRO A 39 14.21 4.94 -4.22
C PRO A 39 12.72 4.57 -4.36
N GLY A 40 11.80 5.24 -3.65
CA GLY A 40 10.36 5.03 -3.80
C GLY A 40 9.90 5.25 -5.26
N VAL A 41 10.29 6.37 -5.83
CA VAL A 41 10.00 6.71 -7.25
C VAL A 41 10.72 5.76 -8.20
N LEU A 42 11.96 5.36 -7.91
CA LEU A 42 12.71 4.39 -8.72
C LEU A 42 12.01 3.02 -8.78
N PHE A 43 11.37 2.56 -7.71
CA PHE A 43 10.58 1.34 -7.73
C PHE A 43 9.38 1.43 -8.68
N PHE A 44 8.71 2.59 -8.78
CA PHE A 44 7.66 2.80 -9.78
C PHE A 44 8.20 2.79 -11.21
N PHE A 45 9.36 3.39 -11.45
CA PHE A 45 10.03 3.30 -12.76
C PHE A 45 10.46 1.87 -13.09
N GLY A 46 10.95 1.11 -12.10
CA GLY A 46 11.27 -0.30 -12.25
C GLY A 46 10.05 -1.14 -12.68
N TYR A 47 8.90 -0.88 -12.06
CA TYR A 47 7.63 -1.49 -12.48
C TYR A 47 7.21 -1.02 -13.90
N ALA A 48 7.35 0.26 -14.23
CA ALA A 48 7.01 0.77 -15.55
C ALA A 48 7.87 0.15 -16.67
N ALA A 49 9.12 -0.19 -16.35
CA ALA A 49 10.04 -0.86 -17.26
C ALA A 49 9.73 -2.36 -17.44
N ASP A 50 9.34 -3.04 -16.36
CA ASP A 50 8.91 -4.44 -16.39
C ASP A 50 7.62 -4.60 -15.60
N ARG A 51 6.49 -4.59 -16.32
CA ARG A 51 5.14 -4.76 -15.78
C ARG A 51 4.90 -6.09 -15.06
N LYS A 52 5.79 -7.07 -15.23
CA LYS A 52 5.71 -8.35 -14.52
C LYS A 52 6.18 -8.24 -13.07
N SER A 53 7.00 -7.25 -12.78
CA SER A 53 7.58 -7.01 -11.45
C SER A 53 6.67 -6.17 -10.55
N TYR A 54 5.36 -6.51 -10.49
CA TYR A 54 4.37 -5.79 -9.67
C TYR A 54 4.69 -5.76 -8.17
N GLY A 55 5.54 -6.67 -7.67
CA GLY A 55 6.03 -6.66 -6.29
C GLY A 55 6.82 -5.40 -5.92
N LEU A 56 7.37 -4.66 -6.91
CA LEU A 56 8.06 -3.39 -6.69
C LEU A 56 7.11 -2.25 -6.28
N LEU A 57 5.82 -2.40 -6.56
CA LEU A 57 4.82 -1.39 -6.23
C LEU A 57 4.64 -1.21 -4.73
N MET A 58 4.78 -2.29 -3.93
CA MET A 58 4.63 -2.20 -2.48
C MET A 58 5.75 -1.39 -1.83
N PRO A 59 7.05 -1.72 -1.98
CA PRO A 59 8.11 -0.90 -1.42
C PRO A 59 8.11 0.52 -2.03
N GLY A 60 7.76 0.68 -3.30
CA GLY A 60 7.60 1.98 -3.93
C GLY A 60 6.55 2.85 -3.23
N ALA A 61 5.37 2.30 -2.97
CA ALA A 61 4.28 3.01 -2.28
C ALA A 61 4.65 3.37 -0.84
N VAL A 62 5.23 2.44 -0.10
CA VAL A 62 5.65 2.66 1.30
C VAL A 62 6.69 3.76 1.39
N LEU A 63 7.78 3.66 0.60
CA LEU A 63 8.86 4.64 0.62
C LEU A 63 8.40 6.03 0.17
N THR A 64 7.53 6.09 -0.85
CA THR A 64 6.99 7.36 -1.32
C THR A 64 6.08 8.00 -0.28
N THR A 65 5.18 7.21 0.33
CA THR A 65 4.27 7.72 1.37
C THR A 65 5.05 8.21 2.59
N TYR A 66 6.04 7.45 3.06
CA TYR A 66 6.84 7.83 4.22
C TYR A 66 7.78 9.00 3.90
N GLY A 67 8.37 9.02 2.72
CA GLY A 67 9.21 10.13 2.27
C GLY A 67 8.41 11.44 2.19
N LEU A 68 7.18 11.41 1.66
CA LEU A 68 6.28 12.57 1.64
C LEU A 68 5.87 13.00 3.06
N LEU A 69 5.55 12.03 3.92
CA LEU A 69 5.21 12.30 5.32
C LEU A 69 6.35 13.01 6.05
N PHE A 70 7.57 12.49 5.94
CA PHE A 70 8.73 13.09 6.58
C PHE A 70 9.10 14.43 5.98
N LEU A 71 8.97 14.59 4.65
CA LEU A 71 9.19 15.89 4.01
C LEU A 71 8.22 16.94 4.53
N TYR A 72 6.95 16.57 4.70
CA TYR A 72 5.95 17.45 5.31
C TYR A 72 6.30 17.76 6.77
N CYS A 73 6.67 16.76 7.58
CA CYS A 73 7.05 16.97 8.97
C CYS A 73 8.31 17.83 9.14
N THR A 74 9.24 17.76 8.19
CA THR A 74 10.45 18.59 8.22
C THR A 74 10.14 20.05 7.97
N THR A 75 9.16 20.35 7.11
CA THR A 75 8.76 21.74 6.80
C THR A 75 7.73 22.29 7.78
N ALA A 76 6.75 21.50 8.21
CA ALA A 76 5.65 21.91 9.08
C ALA A 76 5.95 21.74 10.59
N GLY A 77 7.00 20.99 10.90
CA GLY A 77 7.41 20.67 12.29
C GLY A 77 7.10 19.24 12.69
N TRP A 78 8.01 18.64 13.46
CA TRP A 78 7.94 17.23 13.88
C TRP A 78 6.77 16.91 14.83
N HIS A 79 6.16 17.93 15.45
CA HIS A 79 4.96 17.75 16.28
C HIS A 79 3.78 17.20 15.46
N MET A 80 3.71 17.51 14.16
CA MET A 80 2.68 16.99 13.26
C MET A 80 2.73 15.45 13.09
N LEU A 81 3.88 14.83 13.36
CA LEU A 81 3.99 13.36 13.27
C LEU A 81 3.08 12.65 14.27
N ARG A 82 2.77 13.31 15.41
CA ARG A 82 1.83 12.78 16.40
C ARG A 82 0.43 12.58 15.80
N ASP A 83 0.01 13.48 14.91
CA ASP A 83 -1.33 13.44 14.30
C ASP A 83 -1.34 12.68 12.98
N LEU A 84 -0.19 12.63 12.30
CA LEU A 84 -0.01 12.00 11.00
C LEU A 84 0.53 10.56 11.07
N TRP A 85 0.76 10.01 12.28
CA TRP A 85 1.24 8.63 12.41
C TRP A 85 0.36 7.58 11.70
N PRO A 86 -0.98 7.78 11.49
CA PRO A 86 -1.79 6.81 10.78
C PRO A 86 -1.37 6.59 9.31
N PHE A 87 -0.60 7.53 8.74
CA PHE A 87 -0.03 7.34 7.39
C PHE A 87 0.95 6.17 7.32
N TYR A 88 1.52 5.73 8.45
CA TYR A 88 2.31 4.49 8.49
C TYR A 88 1.48 3.23 8.18
N LEU A 89 0.17 3.26 8.42
CA LEU A 89 -0.74 2.19 8.06
C LEU A 89 -1.27 2.38 6.62
N ILE A 90 -1.52 3.62 6.22
CA ILE A 90 -2.07 3.95 4.90
C ILE A 90 -1.05 3.62 3.80
N GLY A 91 0.25 3.88 4.01
CA GLY A 91 1.30 3.62 3.02
C GLY A 91 1.31 2.18 2.50
N PRO A 92 1.48 1.17 3.37
CA PRO A 92 1.36 -0.24 2.97
C PRO A 92 -0.01 -0.59 2.38
N GLY A 93 -1.10 0.00 2.92
CA GLY A 93 -2.45 -0.16 2.38
C GLY A 93 -2.55 0.25 0.91
N ILE A 94 -2.02 1.44 0.57
CA ILE A 94 -1.91 1.92 -0.82
C ILE A 94 -1.05 0.95 -1.65
N GLY A 95 0.06 0.45 -1.11
CA GLY A 95 0.93 -0.52 -1.78
C GLY A 95 0.17 -1.79 -2.18
N PHE A 96 -0.65 -2.36 -1.29
CA PHE A 96 -1.50 -3.51 -1.59
C PHE A 96 -2.54 -3.21 -2.67
N PHE A 97 -3.18 -2.03 -2.65
CA PHE A 97 -4.11 -1.63 -3.70
C PHE A 97 -3.43 -1.47 -5.05
N LEU A 98 -2.25 -0.85 -5.09
CA LEU A 98 -1.48 -0.73 -6.32
C LEU A 98 -1.10 -2.09 -6.89
N MET A 99 -0.64 -3.03 -6.03
CA MET A 99 -0.35 -4.40 -6.44
C MET A 99 -1.60 -5.11 -6.99
N TYR A 100 -2.76 -4.88 -6.39
CA TYR A 100 -4.01 -5.47 -6.88
C TYR A 100 -4.42 -4.89 -8.24
N TYR A 101 -4.45 -3.55 -8.38
CA TYR A 101 -4.93 -2.91 -9.62
C TYR A 101 -3.98 -3.06 -10.79
N LEU A 102 -2.67 -2.97 -10.54
CA LEU A 102 -1.65 -3.01 -11.57
C LEU A 102 -1.01 -4.40 -11.73
N GLY A 103 -1.23 -5.34 -10.79
CA GLY A 103 -0.73 -6.70 -10.81
C GLY A 103 -1.76 -7.71 -11.31
N ARG A 104 -1.71 -8.92 -10.73
CA ARG A 104 -2.54 -10.07 -11.16
C ARG A 104 -3.98 -10.07 -10.64
N LYS A 105 -4.45 -8.99 -10.01
CA LYS A 105 -5.78 -8.89 -9.38
C LYS A 105 -6.07 -10.01 -8.37
N GLU A 106 -5.06 -10.40 -7.60
CA GLU A 106 -5.19 -11.41 -6.56
C GLU A 106 -6.04 -10.84 -5.41
N THR A 107 -7.24 -11.38 -5.22
CA THR A 107 -8.21 -10.92 -4.21
C THR A 107 -7.62 -10.98 -2.78
N GLY A 108 -6.61 -11.84 -2.55
CA GLY A 108 -5.90 -11.93 -1.29
C GLY A 108 -5.20 -10.65 -0.86
N LEU A 109 -4.82 -9.78 -1.80
CA LEU A 109 -4.16 -8.50 -1.52
C LEU A 109 -5.14 -7.41 -1.08
N LEU A 110 -6.42 -7.51 -1.47
CA LEU A 110 -7.43 -6.54 -1.09
C LEU A 110 -7.76 -6.58 0.41
N ILE A 111 -7.73 -7.77 1.01
CA ILE A 111 -8.10 -7.94 2.42
C ILE A 111 -7.13 -7.17 3.33
N PRO A 112 -5.81 -7.43 3.31
CA PRO A 112 -4.88 -6.67 4.13
C PRO A 112 -4.81 -5.18 3.71
N GLY A 113 -4.89 -4.88 2.42
CA GLY A 113 -4.89 -3.50 1.92
C GLY A 113 -6.06 -2.68 2.46
N SER A 114 -7.29 -3.22 2.41
CA SER A 114 -8.47 -2.54 2.95
C SER A 114 -8.44 -2.42 4.47
N ILE A 115 -7.98 -3.44 5.19
CA ILE A 115 -7.85 -3.36 6.65
C ILE A 115 -6.87 -2.27 7.07
N LEU A 116 -5.68 -2.23 6.47
CA LEU A 116 -4.67 -1.24 6.81
C LEU A 116 -5.11 0.20 6.46
N THR A 117 -5.65 0.38 5.25
CA THR A 117 -6.12 1.71 4.81
C THR A 117 -7.28 2.21 5.66
N LEU A 118 -8.24 1.32 5.96
CA LEU A 118 -9.38 1.66 6.80
C LEU A 118 -8.95 2.00 8.23
N LEU A 119 -8.07 1.19 8.81
CA LEU A 119 -7.54 1.41 10.14
C LEU A 119 -6.78 2.74 10.20
N GLY A 120 -5.92 3.01 9.21
CA GLY A 120 -5.20 4.27 9.09
C GLY A 120 -6.15 5.45 8.93
N ALA A 121 -7.19 5.34 8.10
CA ALA A 121 -8.20 6.39 7.91
C ALA A 121 -8.97 6.69 9.22
N ILE A 122 -9.34 5.65 9.96
CA ILE A 122 -10.05 5.81 11.24
C ILE A 122 -9.16 6.52 12.27
N PHE A 123 -7.90 6.12 12.38
CA PHE A 123 -6.99 6.79 13.30
C PHE A 123 -6.68 8.22 12.88
N LEU A 124 -6.65 8.51 11.58
CA LEU A 124 -6.47 9.87 11.06
C LEU A 124 -7.67 10.76 11.43
N LEU A 125 -8.89 10.24 11.32
CA LEU A 125 -10.09 10.96 11.74
C LEU A 125 -10.17 11.18 13.25
N ARG A 126 -9.63 10.25 14.05
CA ARG A 126 -9.59 10.37 15.51
C ARG A 126 -8.58 11.42 15.99
N SER A 127 -7.48 11.64 15.26
CA SER A 127 -6.50 12.66 15.61
C SER A 127 -7.04 14.09 15.40
N THR A 128 -8.08 14.24 14.60
CA THR A 128 -8.84 15.47 14.45
C THR A 128 -9.97 15.43 15.51
N GLU A 129 -9.91 16.22 16.56
CA GLU A 129 -10.72 16.20 17.80
C GLU A 129 -12.26 16.15 17.65
N TYR A 130 -12.79 15.88 16.47
CA TYR A 130 -14.20 16.12 16.14
C TYR A 130 -15.13 14.90 16.06
N VAL A 131 -14.63 13.64 16.01
CA VAL A 131 -15.59 12.51 15.87
C VAL A 131 -15.05 11.21 16.46
N ASP A 132 -15.79 10.65 17.41
CA ASP A 132 -15.63 9.26 17.90
C ASP A 132 -16.13 8.26 16.85
N LEU A 133 -15.32 7.99 15.82
CA LEU A 133 -15.69 7.09 14.71
C LEU A 133 -15.33 5.61 14.95
N TRP A 134 -15.00 5.22 16.18
CA TRP A 134 -14.75 3.80 16.48
C TRP A 134 -15.91 2.86 16.09
N PRO A 135 -17.22 3.28 16.13
CA PRO A 135 -18.31 2.42 15.68
C PRO A 135 -18.27 2.15 14.17
N LEU A 136 -17.68 3.05 13.38
CA LEU A 136 -17.56 2.86 11.93
C LEU A 136 -16.65 1.68 11.58
N VAL A 137 -15.64 1.38 12.42
CA VAL A 137 -14.77 0.20 12.27
C VAL A 137 -15.58 -1.08 12.34
N ILE A 138 -16.50 -1.15 13.33
CA ILE A 138 -17.33 -2.32 13.54
C ILE A 138 -18.30 -2.49 12.36
N ILE A 139 -18.88 -1.40 11.87
CA ILE A 139 -19.80 -1.41 10.73
C ILE A 139 -19.08 -1.92 9.47
N VAL A 140 -17.88 -1.42 9.18
CA VAL A 140 -17.12 -1.83 7.99
C VAL A 140 -16.61 -3.25 8.13
N ALA A 141 -16.14 -3.66 9.30
CA ALA A 141 -15.78 -5.06 9.57
C ALA A 141 -16.99 -5.98 9.36
N GLY A 142 -18.17 -5.58 9.85
CA GLY A 142 -19.42 -6.29 9.63
C GLY A 142 -19.80 -6.40 8.16
N LEU A 143 -19.68 -5.32 7.40
CA LEU A 143 -19.92 -5.30 5.95
C LEU A 143 -18.97 -6.22 5.19
N ILE A 144 -17.67 -6.22 5.52
CA ILE A 144 -16.68 -7.13 4.92
C ILE A 144 -17.05 -8.60 5.19
N LEU A 145 -17.45 -8.93 6.41
CA LEU A 145 -17.89 -10.27 6.77
C LEU A 145 -19.15 -10.70 6.01
N ILE A 146 -20.12 -9.81 5.85
CA ILE A 146 -21.35 -10.07 5.09
C ILE A 146 -21.04 -10.34 3.61
N PHE A 147 -20.19 -9.52 2.99
CA PHE A 147 -19.81 -9.73 1.59
C PHE A 147 -18.99 -11.00 1.39
N LYS A 148 -18.14 -11.37 2.36
CA LYS A 148 -17.38 -12.62 2.33
C LYS A 148 -18.30 -13.85 2.49
N SER A 149 -19.30 -13.77 3.36
CA SER A 149 -20.25 -14.86 3.63
C SER A 149 -21.13 -15.18 2.41
N ARG A 150 -21.45 -14.20 1.57
CA ARG A 150 -22.23 -14.42 0.35
C ARG A 150 -21.51 -15.25 -0.71
N LYS A 151 -20.16 -15.28 -0.72
CA LYS A 151 -19.38 -16.05 -1.69
C LYS A 151 -19.25 -17.54 -1.34
N ILE A 152 -19.63 -17.99 -0.14
CA ILE A 152 -19.44 -19.37 0.31
C ILE A 152 -20.68 -20.25 0.04
N LYS A 153 -21.82 -19.67 -0.37
CA LYS A 153 -23.12 -20.36 -0.47
C LYS A 153 -23.47 -20.96 -1.84
N THR A 154 -22.52 -21.28 -2.70
CA THR A 154 -22.80 -21.98 -3.97
C THR A 154 -21.84 -23.15 -4.18
N SER A 155 -21.86 -24.13 -3.30
CA SER A 155 -21.53 -25.51 -3.65
C SER A 155 -22.82 -26.32 -3.50
N PRO A 156 -23.44 -26.79 -4.59
CA PRO A 156 -24.53 -27.74 -4.48
C PRO A 156 -23.96 -29.03 -3.87
N LEU A 157 -24.55 -29.48 -2.79
CA LEU A 157 -24.38 -30.85 -2.28
C LEU A 157 -24.69 -31.78 -3.48
N SER A 158 -23.66 -32.40 -4.00
CA SER A 158 -23.79 -33.55 -4.88
C SER A 158 -24.63 -34.62 -4.10
N SER A 159 -25.84 -34.79 -4.56
CA SER A 159 -26.71 -35.89 -4.12
C SER A 159 -25.97 -37.20 -4.38
N SER A 160 -25.50 -37.84 -3.33
CA SER A 160 -25.08 -39.22 -3.34
C SER A 160 -26.32 -40.07 -3.65
N THR A 161 -26.49 -40.47 -4.88
CA THR A 161 -27.41 -41.52 -5.31
C THR A 161 -26.92 -42.83 -4.65
N PRO A 162 -27.74 -43.57 -3.91
CA PRO A 162 -27.36 -44.89 -3.38
C PRO A 162 -27.15 -45.86 -4.53
N PRO A 163 -26.23 -46.83 -4.42
CA PRO A 163 -26.06 -47.84 -5.49
C PRO A 163 -27.32 -48.65 -5.62
N ASP A 164 -27.81 -48.78 -6.86
CA ASP A 164 -28.92 -49.62 -7.28
C ASP A 164 -28.50 -51.09 -7.11
N ASP A 165 -29.07 -51.70 -6.05
CA ASP A 165 -28.91 -53.13 -5.73
C ASP A 165 -29.85 -53.91 -6.65
N LYS A 166 -29.37 -54.36 -7.83
CA LYS A 166 -30.07 -55.28 -8.70
C LYS A 166 -29.73 -56.72 -8.28
N PRO A 167 -30.68 -57.54 -7.83
CA PRO A 167 -30.46 -58.96 -7.61
C PRO A 167 -30.27 -59.66 -8.98
N GLN A 168 -29.14 -60.34 -9.14
CA GLN A 168 -28.92 -61.27 -10.22
C GLN A 168 -29.70 -62.58 -9.96
N THR A 169 -30.67 -62.85 -10.81
CA THR A 169 -31.22 -64.19 -11.07
C THR A 169 -30.86 -64.65 -12.44
#